data_3a86b19c85ccac77287a819a693867ea
#
_entry.id   3a86b19c85ccac77287a819a693867ea
#
_cell.length_a   1.000
_cell.length_b   1.000
_cell.length_c   1.000
_cell.angle_alpha   90.00
_cell.angle_beta   90.00
_cell.angle_gamma   90.00
#
_symmetry.space_group_name_H-M   'P 1'
#
loop_
_entity.id
_entity.type
_entity.pdbx_description
1 polymer ?
#
loop_
_entity_poly.entity_id
_entity_poly.type
_entity_poly.pdbx_seq_one_letter_code
_entity_poly.pdbx_strand_id
1 'polypeptide(L)'
;MIRNKLARVLTELECLRLHSMHVLTQVEQGKDLGFEASMTKLQWSEAFQDLWEVYDDVLGADATLDALVDGTDLRALHAQAMWSRSVTIWGGSSQVQRNITAERVLGLPR
;
A
#
# COMPACT_ATOMS: atom_id res chain seq x y z
N MET A 1 4.14 20.28 5.73
CA MET A 1 3.99 18.91 6.27
C MET A 1 3.29 17.98 5.25
N ILE A 2 2.09 18.29 4.76
CA ILE A 2 1.33 17.52 3.74
C ILE A 2 2.16 17.25 2.47
N ARG A 3 2.82 18.28 1.93
CA ARG A 3 3.68 18.18 0.74
C ARG A 3 4.76 17.09 0.86
N ASN A 4 5.40 16.95 2.03
CA ASN A 4 6.41 15.92 2.24
C ASN A 4 5.81 14.53 2.34
N LYS A 5 4.64 14.37 2.98
CA LYS A 5 3.90 13.11 3.01
C LYS A 5 3.49 12.69 1.60
N LEU A 6 2.94 13.61 0.81
CA LEU A 6 2.58 13.33 -0.58
C LEU A 6 3.79 12.92 -1.42
N ALA A 7 4.94 13.60 -1.28
CA ALA A 7 6.17 13.24 -1.97
C ALA A 7 6.64 11.83 -1.58
N ARG A 8 6.53 11.44 -0.29
CA ARG A 8 6.86 10.10 0.18
C ARG A 8 5.95 9.07 -0.48
N VAL A 9 4.64 9.25 -0.44
CA VAL A 9 3.67 8.32 -1.05
C VAL A 9 3.92 8.16 -2.56
N LEU A 10 4.18 9.26 -3.27
CA LEU A 10 4.52 9.19 -4.70
C LEU A 10 5.80 8.39 -4.95
N THR A 11 6.82 8.54 -4.09
CA THR A 11 8.05 7.74 -4.18
C THR A 11 7.76 6.25 -3.93
N GLU A 12 6.97 5.92 -2.93
CA GLU A 12 6.58 4.54 -2.60
C GLU A 12 5.80 3.89 -3.73
N LEU A 13 4.86 4.62 -4.35
CA LEU A 13 4.10 4.15 -5.51
C LEU A 13 5.00 3.92 -6.73
N GLU A 14 5.99 4.78 -6.97
CA GLU A 14 6.94 4.59 -8.06
C GLU A 14 7.85 3.38 -7.78
N CYS A 15 8.32 3.19 -6.57
CA CYS A 15 9.06 2.00 -6.17
C CYS A 15 8.22 0.73 -6.37
N LEU A 16 6.94 0.75 -5.97
CA LEU A 16 6.01 -0.35 -6.18
C LEU A 16 5.81 -0.66 -7.67
N ARG A 17 5.66 0.38 -8.49
CA ARG A 17 5.55 0.23 -9.96
C ARG A 17 6.78 -0.46 -10.55
N LEU A 18 7.97 0.01 -10.21
CA LEU A 18 9.22 -0.57 -10.70
C LEU A 18 9.43 -2.01 -10.20
N HIS A 19 9.13 -2.27 -8.94
CA HIS A 19 9.17 -3.61 -8.37
C HIS A 19 8.21 -4.56 -9.08
N SER A 20 6.97 -4.13 -9.34
CA SER A 20 5.97 -4.93 -10.07
C SER A 20 6.43 -5.24 -11.50
N MET A 21 7.04 -4.29 -12.19
CA MET A 21 7.62 -4.53 -13.53
C MET A 21 8.76 -5.54 -13.47
N HIS A 22 9.62 -5.44 -12.45
CA HIS A 22 10.69 -6.42 -12.23
C HIS A 22 10.12 -7.83 -12.01
N VAL A 23 9.11 -7.96 -11.15
CA VAL A 23 8.43 -9.23 -10.89
C VAL A 23 7.83 -9.82 -12.17
N LEU A 24 7.14 -9.02 -12.98
CA LEU A 24 6.60 -9.47 -14.26
C LEU A 24 7.69 -9.99 -15.19
N THR A 25 8.83 -9.29 -15.30
CA THR A 25 9.98 -9.73 -16.10
C THR A 25 10.52 -11.09 -15.61
N GLN A 26 10.58 -11.32 -14.29
CA GLN A 26 10.99 -12.61 -13.73
C GLN A 26 10.02 -13.74 -14.16
N VAL A 27 8.71 -13.48 -14.09
CA VAL A 27 7.68 -14.44 -14.53
C VAL A 27 7.81 -14.75 -16.02
N GLU A 28 8.00 -13.73 -16.85
CA GLU A 28 8.19 -13.91 -18.31
C GLU A 28 9.44 -14.75 -18.63
N GLN A 29 10.47 -14.68 -17.79
CA GLN A 29 11.68 -15.51 -17.89
C GLN A 29 11.50 -16.94 -17.34
N GLY A 30 10.28 -17.29 -16.91
CA GLY A 30 9.99 -18.62 -16.34
C GLY A 30 10.58 -18.87 -14.96
N LYS A 31 10.91 -17.80 -14.22
CA LYS A 31 11.40 -17.92 -12.84
C LYS A 31 10.23 -18.03 -11.89
N ASP A 32 10.37 -18.89 -10.88
CA ASP A 32 9.39 -19.01 -9.82
C ASP A 32 9.38 -17.74 -8.95
N LEU A 33 8.19 -17.24 -8.65
CA LEU A 33 8.00 -16.16 -7.69
C LEU A 33 8.23 -16.69 -6.27
N GLY A 34 9.28 -16.23 -5.63
CA GLY A 34 9.60 -16.57 -4.26
C GLY A 34 8.94 -15.61 -3.26
N PHE A 35 9.74 -14.74 -2.66
CA PHE A 35 9.32 -13.75 -1.68
C PHE A 35 8.75 -12.45 -2.30
N GLU A 36 8.89 -12.27 -3.61
CA GLU A 36 8.49 -11.06 -4.34
C GLU A 36 7.00 -10.75 -4.16
N ALA A 37 6.15 -11.79 -4.14
CA ALA A 37 4.73 -11.62 -3.88
C ALA A 37 4.45 -11.06 -2.47
N SER A 38 5.21 -11.50 -1.46
CA SER A 38 5.11 -11.00 -0.09
C SER A 38 5.59 -9.56 0.01
N MET A 39 6.68 -9.21 -0.66
CA MET A 39 7.20 -7.84 -0.71
C MET A 39 6.22 -6.91 -1.44
N THR A 40 5.70 -7.32 -2.59
CA THR A 40 4.70 -6.55 -3.34
C THR A 40 3.45 -6.30 -2.49
N LYS A 41 2.93 -7.34 -1.83
CA LYS A 41 1.75 -7.21 -0.96
C LYS A 41 2.01 -6.25 0.20
N LEU A 42 3.14 -6.37 0.88
CA LEU A 42 3.53 -5.50 1.99
C LEU A 42 3.62 -4.05 1.52
N GLN A 43 4.40 -3.79 0.48
CA GLN A 43 4.64 -2.46 -0.06
C GLN A 43 3.34 -1.80 -0.56
N TRP A 44 2.52 -2.54 -1.32
CA TRP A 44 1.24 -2.05 -1.81
C TRP A 44 0.29 -1.68 -0.67
N SER A 45 0.13 -2.58 0.31
CA SER A 45 -0.85 -2.36 1.38
C SER A 45 -0.47 -1.21 2.32
N GLU A 46 0.81 -0.99 2.57
CA GLU A 46 1.31 0.12 3.37
C GLU A 46 1.21 1.45 2.60
N ALA A 47 1.67 1.50 1.35
CA ALA A 47 1.54 2.70 0.51
C ALA A 47 0.07 3.11 0.30
N PHE A 48 -0.85 2.14 0.20
CA PHE A 48 -2.27 2.43 0.09
C PHE A 48 -2.85 3.07 1.34
N GLN A 49 -2.44 2.63 2.54
CA GLN A 49 -2.83 3.29 3.79
C GLN A 49 -2.23 4.70 3.90
N ASP A 50 -0.95 4.85 3.59
CA ASP A 50 -0.27 6.14 3.63
C ASP A 50 -0.91 7.16 2.68
N LEU A 51 -1.41 6.72 1.51
CA LEU A 51 -2.17 7.56 0.60
C LEU A 51 -3.45 8.10 1.26
N TRP A 52 -4.21 7.24 1.96
CA TRP A 52 -5.44 7.66 2.64
C TRP A 52 -5.16 8.54 3.87
N GLU A 53 -4.02 8.38 4.53
CA GLU A 53 -3.58 9.33 5.57
C GLU A 53 -3.28 10.73 5.00
N VAL A 54 -2.72 10.79 3.79
CA VAL A 54 -2.55 12.08 3.10
C VAL A 54 -3.89 12.69 2.71
N TYR A 55 -4.85 11.86 2.28
CA TYR A 55 -6.22 12.31 2.01
C TYR A 55 -6.86 12.95 3.25
N ASP A 56 -6.79 12.28 4.40
CA ASP A 56 -7.31 12.80 5.67
C ASP A 56 -6.62 14.11 6.06
N ASP A 57 -5.30 14.21 5.90
CA ASP A 57 -4.53 15.44 6.17
C ASP A 57 -4.92 16.61 5.25
N VAL A 58 -5.26 16.33 3.98
CA VAL A 58 -5.64 17.36 3.00
C VAL A 58 -7.02 17.91 3.30
N LEU A 59 -7.98 17.02 3.58
CA LEU A 59 -9.36 17.42 3.84
C LEU A 59 -9.60 17.86 5.29
N GLY A 60 -8.77 17.42 6.24
CA GLY A 60 -8.95 17.73 7.65
C GLY A 60 -10.32 17.28 8.15
N ALA A 61 -11.09 18.21 8.73
CA ALA A 61 -12.42 17.90 9.24
C ALA A 61 -13.40 17.43 8.15
N ASP A 62 -13.21 17.86 6.92
CA ASP A 62 -14.10 17.52 5.79
C ASP A 62 -13.94 16.06 5.34
N ALA A 63 -12.85 15.38 5.72
CA ALA A 63 -12.64 13.97 5.41
C ALA A 63 -13.76 13.04 5.94
N THR A 64 -14.48 13.48 6.97
CA THR A 64 -15.57 12.70 7.60
C THR A 64 -16.96 13.10 7.12
N LEU A 65 -17.07 14.06 6.20
CA LEU A 65 -18.36 14.53 5.71
C LEU A 65 -19.03 13.49 4.80
N ASP A 66 -20.32 13.30 5.02
CA ASP A 66 -21.21 12.55 4.14
C ASP A 66 -21.87 13.52 3.12
N ALA A 67 -21.07 14.02 2.19
CA ALA A 67 -21.49 15.08 1.28
C ALA A 67 -20.90 14.89 -0.13
N LEU A 68 -21.57 15.53 -1.09
CA LEU A 68 -21.05 15.75 -2.42
C LEU A 68 -20.50 17.18 -2.49
N VAL A 69 -19.21 17.34 -2.73
CA VAL A 69 -18.52 18.63 -2.82
C VAL A 69 -17.85 18.74 -4.18
N ASP A 70 -18.23 19.76 -4.96
CA ASP A 70 -17.70 20.00 -6.32
C ASP A 70 -17.66 18.74 -7.22
N GLY A 71 -18.72 17.93 -7.13
CA GLY A 71 -18.84 16.67 -7.89
C GLY A 71 -18.07 15.49 -7.29
N THR A 72 -17.40 15.67 -6.17
CA THR A 72 -16.66 14.62 -5.46
C THR A 72 -17.52 14.01 -4.35
N ASP A 73 -17.74 12.71 -4.38
CA ASP A 73 -18.47 11.98 -3.34
C ASP A 73 -17.51 11.67 -2.16
N LEU A 74 -17.55 12.54 -1.15
CA LEU A 74 -16.72 12.40 0.06
C LEU A 74 -17.08 11.15 0.86
N ARG A 75 -18.35 10.71 0.85
CA ARG A 75 -18.76 9.46 1.51
C ARG A 75 -18.07 8.25 0.89
N ALA A 76 -18.03 8.17 -0.45
CA ALA A 76 -17.37 7.08 -1.14
C ALA A 76 -15.87 7.05 -0.84
N LEU A 77 -15.23 8.22 -0.82
CA LEU A 77 -13.80 8.33 -0.48
C LEU A 77 -13.53 7.97 0.98
N HIS A 78 -14.37 8.42 1.92
CA HIS A 78 -14.27 8.03 3.33
C HIS A 78 -14.42 6.51 3.52
N ALA A 79 -15.37 5.89 2.83
CA ALA A 79 -15.54 4.44 2.85
C ALA A 79 -14.27 3.71 2.36
N GLN A 80 -13.62 4.21 1.30
CA GLN A 80 -12.34 3.68 0.81
C GLN A 80 -11.21 3.87 1.83
N ALA A 81 -11.14 5.02 2.50
CA ALA A 81 -10.17 5.28 3.56
C ALA A 81 -10.34 4.29 4.72
N MET A 82 -11.57 4.03 5.15
CA MET A 82 -11.86 3.02 6.17
C MET A 82 -11.51 1.61 5.69
N TRP A 83 -11.87 1.25 4.46
CA TRP A 83 -11.53 -0.05 3.88
C TRP A 83 -10.01 -0.27 3.78
N SER A 84 -9.23 0.78 3.53
CA SER A 84 -7.77 0.69 3.43
C SER A 84 -7.12 0.08 4.68
N ARG A 85 -7.75 0.22 5.85
CA ARG A 85 -7.25 -0.35 7.11
C ARG A 85 -7.24 -1.88 7.11
N SER A 86 -8.11 -2.50 6.33
CA SER A 86 -8.18 -3.96 6.23
C SER A 86 -7.08 -4.55 5.34
N VAL A 87 -6.54 -3.80 4.39
CA VAL A 87 -5.59 -4.34 3.39
C VAL A 87 -4.26 -4.79 3.98
N THR A 88 -3.85 -4.25 5.15
CA THR A 88 -2.66 -4.69 5.87
C THR A 88 -2.91 -5.92 6.76
N ILE A 89 -4.15 -6.42 6.82
CA ILE A 89 -4.57 -7.55 7.65
C ILE A 89 -4.85 -8.77 6.80
N TRP A 90 -5.78 -8.68 5.85
CA TRP A 90 -6.14 -9.80 5.00
C TRP A 90 -5.06 -10.16 3.97
N GLY A 91 -5.06 -11.41 3.49
CA GLY A 91 -4.02 -11.91 2.58
C GLY A 91 -2.65 -12.05 3.26
N GLY A 92 -2.63 -12.18 4.58
CA GLY A 92 -1.44 -12.19 5.43
C GLY A 92 -1.10 -10.79 5.94
N SER A 93 -1.06 -10.63 7.26
CA SER A 93 -0.77 -9.34 7.90
C SER A 93 0.64 -8.83 7.52
N SER A 94 0.87 -7.53 7.68
CA SER A 94 2.19 -6.93 7.45
C SER A 94 3.30 -7.64 8.25
N GLN A 95 3.01 -8.07 9.47
CA GLN A 95 3.95 -8.85 10.30
C GLN A 95 4.26 -10.21 9.68
N VAL A 96 3.23 -10.92 9.22
CA VAL A 96 3.39 -12.23 8.54
C VAL A 96 4.20 -12.08 7.25
N GLN A 97 3.94 -11.04 6.46
CA GLN A 97 4.68 -10.77 5.23
C GLN A 97 6.16 -10.45 5.51
N ARG A 98 6.44 -9.68 6.58
CA ARG A 98 7.82 -9.42 7.03
C ARG A 98 8.51 -10.69 7.52
N ASN A 99 7.82 -11.55 8.26
CA ASN A 99 8.37 -12.83 8.70
C ASN A 99 8.71 -13.74 7.50
N ILE A 100 7.83 -13.85 6.52
CA ILE A 100 8.10 -14.62 5.29
C ILE A 100 9.35 -14.10 4.60
N THR A 101 9.49 -12.79 4.47
CA THR A 101 10.68 -12.16 3.87
C THR A 101 11.92 -12.43 4.71
N ALA A 102 11.86 -12.27 6.02
CA ALA A 102 12.98 -12.51 6.92
C ALA A 102 13.48 -13.97 6.86
N GLU A 103 12.56 -14.93 6.90
CA GLU A 103 12.88 -16.35 6.87
C GLU A 103 13.41 -16.80 5.49
N ARG A 104 12.70 -16.43 4.42
CA ARG A 104 12.98 -16.95 3.07
C ARG A 104 14.08 -16.20 2.33
N VAL A 105 14.27 -14.92 2.61
CA VAL A 105 15.28 -14.08 1.94
C VAL A 105 16.55 -13.96 2.77
N LEU A 106 16.37 -13.63 4.05
CA LEU A 106 17.51 -13.38 4.95
C LEU A 106 17.97 -14.64 5.69
N GLY A 107 17.21 -15.74 5.63
CA GLY A 107 17.54 -16.98 6.33
C GLY A 107 17.51 -16.86 7.85
N LEU A 108 16.74 -15.91 8.38
CA LEU A 108 16.62 -15.71 9.82
C LEU A 108 15.85 -16.86 10.47
N PRO A 109 16.20 -17.24 11.71
CA PRO A 109 15.46 -18.28 12.45
C PRO A 109 14.04 -17.79 12.77
N ARG A 110 13.12 -18.76 12.90
CA ARG A 110 11.75 -18.54 13.39
C ARG A 110 11.72 -18.17 14.85
#